data_1ad3bd6d7e204aecf5867faddaa3fc3a
#
_entry.id   1ad3bd6d7e204aecf5867faddaa3fc3a
#
_cell.length_a   1.000
_cell.length_b   1.000
_cell.length_c   1.000
_cell.angle_alpha   90.00
_cell.angle_beta   90.00
_cell.angle_gamma   90.00
#
_symmetry.space_group_name_H-M   'P 1'
#
loop_
_entity.id
_entity.type
_entity.pdbx_description
1 polymer ?
#
loop_
_entity_poly.entity_id
_entity_poly.type
_entity_poly.pdbx_seq_one_letter_code
_entity_poly.pdbx_strand_id
1 'polypeptide(L)'
;MVSGPSGAGKSTALARVLAEMDHLRFSVSHTTRPPRPGEQNGVEYFFVDDLRFQQLQEDGAFLEWARVHAHFYGTCGSEYERAVEDGVDLLLDLDVQGAGQVRLKFADAVTVFIFPPSYEALERRLVSRGENGSEKRLAMAVEEVPRYREYDYAVINDDLDQTVESLKAIIRAARCRTRLVEPEARRILATFPRR
;
A
#
# COMPACT_ATOMS: atom_id res chain seq x y z
N MET A 1 2.85 1.91 -3.97
CA MET A 1 1.72 1.86 -3.03
C MET A 1 0.52 1.20 -3.67
N VAL A 2 -0.28 0.52 -2.86
CA VAL A 2 -1.45 -0.24 -3.30
C VAL A 2 -2.67 0.25 -2.53
N SER A 3 -3.78 0.47 -3.22
CA SER A 3 -5.07 0.85 -2.63
C SER A 3 -6.21 0.04 -3.23
N GLY A 4 -7.39 0.26 -2.73
CA GLY A 4 -8.63 -0.38 -3.18
C GLY A 4 -9.56 -0.61 -2.01
N PRO A 5 -10.82 -0.91 -2.25
CA PRO A 5 -11.82 -1.01 -1.21
C PRO A 5 -11.53 -2.13 -0.20
N SER A 6 -12.06 -1.97 1.00
CA SER A 6 -12.03 -3.04 2.01
C SER A 6 -12.71 -4.28 1.43
N GLY A 7 -12.08 -5.44 1.55
CA GLY A 7 -12.62 -6.69 0.97
C GLY A 7 -12.16 -6.98 -0.47
N ALA A 8 -11.41 -6.08 -1.12
CA ALA A 8 -10.84 -6.33 -2.46
C ALA A 8 -9.77 -7.44 -2.48
N GLY A 9 -9.26 -7.87 -1.31
CA GLY A 9 -8.24 -8.92 -1.21
C GLY A 9 -6.79 -8.41 -1.20
N LYS A 10 -6.59 -7.12 -1.00
CA LYS A 10 -5.25 -6.48 -0.96
C LYS A 10 -4.27 -7.22 -0.06
N SER A 11 -4.58 -7.33 1.23
CA SER A 11 -3.64 -7.88 2.22
C SER A 11 -3.19 -9.31 1.89
N THR A 12 -4.09 -10.15 1.36
CA THR A 12 -3.74 -11.50 0.92
C THR A 12 -2.78 -11.50 -0.26
N ALA A 13 -3.06 -10.66 -1.27
CA ALA A 13 -2.19 -10.53 -2.45
C ALA A 13 -0.82 -9.96 -2.07
N LEU A 14 -0.80 -8.92 -1.23
CA LEU A 14 0.45 -8.28 -0.79
C LEU A 14 1.32 -9.21 0.08
N ALA A 15 0.72 -10.00 0.97
CA ALA A 15 1.45 -10.99 1.75
C ALA A 15 2.16 -12.02 0.86
N ARG A 16 1.50 -12.48 -0.21
CA ARG A 16 2.12 -13.39 -1.17
C ARG A 16 3.22 -12.72 -1.99
N VAL A 17 2.99 -11.49 -2.46
CA VAL A 17 4.03 -10.71 -3.17
C VAL A 17 5.27 -10.55 -2.31
N LEU A 18 5.12 -10.22 -1.02
CA LEU A 18 6.23 -10.09 -0.07
C LEU A 18 6.97 -11.41 0.16
N ALA A 19 6.25 -12.53 0.20
CA ALA A 19 6.86 -13.85 0.36
C ALA A 19 7.62 -14.34 -0.89
N GLU A 20 7.28 -13.82 -2.08
CA GLU A 20 7.79 -14.28 -3.37
C GLU A 20 8.76 -13.29 -4.03
N MET A 21 8.99 -12.12 -3.43
CA MET A 21 9.87 -11.09 -4.01
C MET A 21 10.92 -10.61 -3.01
N ASP A 22 12.19 -10.66 -3.43
CA ASP A 22 13.29 -10.08 -2.69
C ASP A 22 13.34 -8.55 -2.83
N HIS A 23 14.06 -7.91 -1.92
CA HIS A 23 14.26 -6.45 -1.89
C HIS A 23 12.95 -5.65 -1.83
N LEU A 24 11.99 -6.16 -1.06
CA LEU A 24 10.71 -5.54 -0.83
C LEU A 24 10.38 -5.60 0.66
N ARG A 25 10.03 -4.46 1.26
CA ARG A 25 9.65 -4.31 2.66
C ARG A 25 8.21 -3.82 2.75
N PHE A 26 7.43 -4.42 3.63
CA PHE A 26 6.09 -3.92 3.95
C PHE A 26 6.17 -2.82 5.00
N SER A 27 5.45 -1.73 4.79
CA SER A 27 5.32 -0.67 5.76
C SER A 27 4.33 -1.04 6.86
N VAL A 28 4.76 -0.97 8.10
CA VAL A 28 3.89 -1.18 9.27
C VAL A 28 3.32 0.16 9.71
N SER A 29 2.01 0.35 9.48
CA SER A 29 1.31 1.58 9.83
C SER A 29 0.93 1.61 11.31
N HIS A 30 0.76 2.80 11.86
CA HIS A 30 0.16 3.04 13.18
C HIS A 30 -1.36 3.05 13.08
N THR A 31 -2.05 2.57 14.10
CA THR A 31 -3.51 2.66 14.19
C THR A 31 -4.00 2.79 15.61
N THR A 32 -5.11 3.54 15.78
CA THR A 32 -5.83 3.62 17.06
C THR A 32 -6.91 2.54 17.22
N ARG A 33 -7.03 1.65 16.22
CA ARG A 33 -7.90 0.48 16.32
C ARG A 33 -7.28 -0.53 17.29
N PRO A 34 -8.06 -1.10 18.21
CA PRO A 34 -7.57 -2.21 19.01
C PRO A 34 -7.18 -3.42 18.14
N PRO A 35 -6.17 -4.21 18.55
CA PRO A 35 -5.75 -5.40 17.82
C PRO A 35 -6.88 -6.42 17.73
N ARG A 36 -6.96 -7.12 16.61
CA ARG A 36 -7.84 -8.28 16.43
C ARG A 36 -7.15 -9.53 16.97
N PRO A 37 -7.92 -10.64 17.23
CA PRO A 37 -7.32 -11.89 17.60
C PRO A 37 -6.26 -12.36 16.59
N GLY A 38 -5.04 -12.63 17.08
CA GLY A 38 -3.90 -13.05 16.26
C GLY A 38 -3.01 -11.92 15.72
N GLU A 39 -3.44 -10.66 15.77
CA GLU A 39 -2.59 -9.53 15.39
C GLU A 39 -1.56 -9.20 16.50
N GLN A 40 -0.35 -8.85 16.10
CA GLN A 40 0.76 -8.51 16.98
C GLN A 40 1.25 -7.08 16.74
N ASN A 41 1.57 -6.39 17.85
CA ASN A 41 2.10 -5.03 17.75
C ASN A 41 3.46 -5.02 17.04
N GLY A 42 3.60 -4.13 16.05
CA GLY A 42 4.81 -4.03 15.24
C GLY A 42 4.90 -5.05 14.09
N VAL A 43 3.88 -5.89 13.89
CA VAL A 43 3.77 -6.85 12.77
C VAL A 43 2.68 -6.39 11.81
N GLU A 44 1.40 -6.46 12.22
CA GLU A 44 0.30 -5.98 11.38
C GLU A 44 0.16 -4.46 11.45
N TYR A 45 0.25 -3.92 12.67
CA TYR A 45 0.21 -2.48 12.96
C TYR A 45 1.03 -2.16 14.22
N PHE A 46 1.45 -0.91 14.35
CA PHE A 46 1.75 -0.32 15.64
C PHE A 46 0.45 0.15 16.26
N PHE A 47 -0.07 -0.61 17.24
CA PHE A 47 -1.30 -0.25 17.95
C PHE A 47 -0.99 0.79 19.02
N VAL A 48 -1.56 1.98 18.88
CA VAL A 48 -1.35 3.12 19.77
C VAL A 48 -2.69 3.69 20.23
N ASP A 49 -2.71 4.42 21.34
CA ASP A 49 -3.87 5.19 21.75
C ASP A 49 -4.00 6.51 20.96
N ASP A 50 -5.14 7.16 21.09
CA ASP A 50 -5.42 8.41 20.37
C ASP A 50 -4.42 9.52 20.75
N LEU A 51 -3.99 9.58 22.03
CA LEU A 51 -3.04 10.58 22.49
C LEU A 51 -1.66 10.41 21.82
N ARG A 52 -1.18 9.17 21.75
CA ARG A 52 0.09 8.88 21.06
C ARG A 52 -0.01 9.14 19.56
N PHE A 53 -1.13 8.81 18.94
CA PHE A 53 -1.34 9.09 17.53
C PHE A 53 -1.32 10.60 17.26
N GLN A 54 -2.01 11.38 18.09
CA GLN A 54 -2.03 12.84 18.00
C GLN A 54 -0.61 13.44 18.17
N GLN A 55 0.17 12.96 19.12
CA GLN A 55 1.57 13.39 19.26
C GLN A 55 2.39 13.16 17.99
N LEU A 56 2.26 11.98 17.37
CA LEU A 56 2.93 11.69 16.11
C LEU A 56 2.47 12.61 14.97
N GLN A 57 1.20 13.02 14.96
CA GLN A 57 0.69 14.00 14.00
C GLN A 57 1.30 15.39 14.23
N GLU A 58 1.33 15.86 15.48
CA GLU A 58 1.89 17.16 15.88
C GLU A 58 3.40 17.25 15.59
N ASP A 59 4.11 16.15 15.80
CA ASP A 59 5.54 16.01 15.48
C ASP A 59 5.81 15.93 13.96
N GLY A 60 4.77 15.85 13.12
CA GLY A 60 4.91 15.68 11.67
C GLY A 60 5.54 14.34 11.27
N ALA A 61 5.44 13.33 12.13
CA ALA A 61 6.10 12.03 11.94
C ALA A 61 5.50 11.21 10.79
N PHE A 62 4.26 11.51 10.36
CA PHE A 62 3.56 10.74 9.36
C PHE A 62 3.87 11.17 7.92
N LEU A 63 4.17 10.21 7.06
CA LEU A 63 4.13 10.38 5.60
C LEU A 63 2.71 10.70 5.14
N GLU A 64 1.77 9.94 5.64
CA GLU A 64 0.33 10.09 5.43
C GLU A 64 -0.42 9.63 6.67
N TRP A 65 -1.62 10.12 6.85
CA TRP A 65 -2.57 9.58 7.81
C TRP A 65 -4.02 9.87 7.36
N ALA A 66 -4.93 9.00 7.77
CA ALA A 66 -6.34 9.15 7.48
C ALA A 66 -7.19 8.63 8.65
N ARG A 67 -8.41 9.15 8.74
CA ARG A 67 -9.44 8.57 9.60
C ARG A 67 -10.30 7.64 8.76
N VAL A 68 -10.21 6.35 9.06
CA VAL A 68 -11.00 5.31 8.42
C VAL A 68 -12.02 4.78 9.42
N HIS A 69 -13.29 5.01 9.16
CA HIS A 69 -14.39 4.75 10.10
C HIS A 69 -14.20 5.51 11.45
N ALA A 70 -14.01 4.76 12.54
CA ALA A 70 -13.86 5.31 13.89
C ALA A 70 -12.40 5.48 14.33
N HIS A 71 -11.43 5.03 13.54
CA HIS A 71 -10.03 4.92 13.94
C HIS A 71 -9.11 5.67 12.98
N PHE A 72 -7.97 6.08 13.51
CA PHE A 72 -6.89 6.66 12.73
C PHE A 72 -5.93 5.58 12.25
N TYR A 73 -5.36 5.82 11.07
CA TYR A 73 -4.30 5.04 10.47
C TYR A 73 -3.26 6.00 9.92
N GLY A 74 -1.97 5.66 10.03
CA GLY A 74 -0.92 6.52 9.49
C GLY A 74 0.40 5.79 9.38
N THR A 75 1.14 6.11 8.35
CA THR A 75 2.46 5.56 8.05
C THR A 75 3.54 6.56 8.40
N CYS A 76 4.45 6.22 9.31
CA CYS A 76 5.55 7.09 9.69
C CYS A 76 6.62 7.19 8.60
N GLY A 77 7.28 8.36 8.52
CA GLY A 77 8.41 8.63 7.64
C GLY A 77 9.60 7.70 7.87
N SER A 78 9.78 7.24 9.11
CA SER A 78 10.83 6.29 9.46
C SER A 78 10.74 4.95 8.73
N GLU A 79 9.55 4.55 8.27
CA GLU A 79 9.42 3.34 7.42
C GLU A 79 10.07 3.54 6.05
N TYR A 80 9.94 4.74 5.49
CA TYR A 80 10.60 5.09 4.23
C TYR A 80 12.12 5.22 4.42
N GLU A 81 12.56 5.89 5.48
CA GLU A 81 13.99 6.06 5.80
C GLU A 81 14.69 4.71 5.93
N ARG A 82 14.10 3.77 6.68
CA ARG A 82 14.62 2.41 6.81
C ARG A 82 14.67 1.65 5.47
N ALA A 83 13.67 1.80 4.62
CA ALA A 83 13.68 1.15 3.32
C ALA A 83 14.80 1.69 2.42
N VAL A 84 15.07 3.00 2.49
CA VAL A 84 16.19 3.65 1.80
C VAL A 84 17.54 3.14 2.34
N GLU A 85 17.70 3.08 3.67
CA GLU A 85 18.91 2.56 4.33
C GLU A 85 19.19 1.10 3.97
N ASP A 86 18.14 0.27 3.94
CA ASP A 86 18.22 -1.15 3.57
C ASP A 86 18.39 -1.36 2.05
N GLY A 87 18.22 -0.33 1.23
CA GLY A 87 18.28 -0.41 -0.24
C GLY A 87 17.17 -1.26 -0.85
N VAL A 88 15.96 -1.21 -0.26
CA VAL A 88 14.81 -2.01 -0.70
C VAL A 88 13.62 -1.12 -1.07
N ASP A 89 12.70 -1.65 -1.87
CA ASP A 89 11.44 -0.97 -2.15
C ASP A 89 10.50 -1.02 -0.93
N LEU A 90 9.79 0.07 -0.69
CA LEU A 90 8.75 0.14 0.33
C LEU A 90 7.37 -0.11 -0.28
N LEU A 91 6.67 -1.14 0.20
CA LEU A 91 5.30 -1.46 -0.17
C LEU A 91 4.34 -0.90 0.88
N LEU A 92 3.45 -0.01 0.43
CA LEU A 92 2.44 0.64 1.26
C LEU A 92 1.04 0.10 0.91
N ASP A 93 0.26 -0.37 1.91
CA ASP A 93 -1.18 -0.66 1.78
C ASP A 93 -1.96 0.50 2.40
N LEU A 94 -2.52 1.36 1.56
CA LEU A 94 -3.15 2.61 1.96
C LEU A 94 -4.61 2.67 1.51
N ASP A 95 -5.41 3.43 2.23
CA ASP A 95 -6.69 3.87 1.70
C ASP A 95 -6.49 4.95 0.62
N VAL A 96 -7.55 5.32 -0.06
CA VAL A 96 -7.48 6.31 -1.16
C VAL A 96 -7.10 7.72 -0.69
N GLN A 97 -7.34 8.07 0.59
CA GLN A 97 -6.98 9.37 1.16
C GLN A 97 -5.47 9.42 1.45
N GLY A 98 -4.93 8.38 2.11
CA GLY A 98 -3.51 8.23 2.37
C GLY A 98 -2.69 8.16 1.08
N ALA A 99 -3.17 7.40 0.09
CA ALA A 99 -2.54 7.34 -1.22
C ALA A 99 -2.46 8.72 -1.91
N GLY A 100 -3.50 9.55 -1.77
CA GLY A 100 -3.50 10.93 -2.26
C GLY A 100 -2.40 11.77 -1.62
N GLN A 101 -2.20 11.66 -0.30
CA GLN A 101 -1.16 12.39 0.42
C GLN A 101 0.25 11.95 -0.01
N VAL A 102 0.48 10.63 -0.14
CA VAL A 102 1.78 10.11 -0.59
C VAL A 102 2.10 10.56 -2.01
N ARG A 103 1.13 10.56 -2.94
CA ARG A 103 1.34 11.04 -4.32
C ARG A 103 1.80 12.51 -4.38
N LEU A 104 1.27 13.36 -3.50
CA LEU A 104 1.69 14.77 -3.43
C LEU A 104 3.14 14.93 -2.96
N LYS A 105 3.63 14.03 -2.10
CA LYS A 105 4.99 14.06 -1.57
C LYS A 105 6.00 13.32 -2.46
N PHE A 106 5.56 12.26 -3.12
CA PHE A 106 6.40 11.35 -3.92
C PHE A 106 5.78 11.16 -5.31
N ALA A 107 6.02 12.11 -6.20
CA ALA A 107 5.50 12.06 -7.59
C ALA A 107 5.94 10.81 -8.37
N ASP A 108 7.02 10.19 -7.93
CA ASP A 108 7.62 9.00 -8.55
C ASP A 108 7.09 7.68 -7.99
N ALA A 109 6.28 7.73 -6.94
CA ALA A 109 5.69 6.52 -6.36
C ALA A 109 4.81 5.79 -7.37
N VAL A 110 5.00 4.49 -7.47
CA VAL A 110 4.13 3.62 -8.30
C VAL A 110 2.85 3.34 -7.56
N THR A 111 1.73 3.59 -8.22
CA THR A 111 0.41 3.48 -7.62
C THR A 111 -0.42 2.41 -8.29
N VAL A 112 -1.00 1.51 -7.50
CA VAL A 112 -1.81 0.39 -7.98
C VAL A 112 -3.15 0.39 -7.26
N PHE A 113 -4.24 0.35 -8.00
CA PHE A 113 -5.58 0.17 -7.46
C PHE A 113 -6.04 -1.28 -7.67
N ILE A 114 -6.42 -1.97 -6.59
CA ILE A 114 -6.95 -3.33 -6.65
C ILE A 114 -8.47 -3.30 -6.58
N PHE A 115 -9.10 -3.82 -7.65
CA PHE A 115 -10.54 -4.01 -7.73
C PHE A 115 -10.97 -5.37 -7.20
N PRO A 116 -12.14 -5.49 -6.55
CA PRO A 116 -12.87 -6.76 -6.54
C PRO A 116 -13.42 -7.03 -7.96
N PRO A 117 -13.72 -8.29 -8.31
CA PRO A 117 -14.23 -8.60 -9.65
C PRO A 117 -15.63 -8.03 -9.92
N SER A 118 -16.43 -7.82 -8.87
CA SER A 118 -17.73 -7.14 -8.95
C SER A 118 -18.17 -6.63 -7.58
N TYR A 119 -19.24 -5.81 -7.58
CA TYR A 119 -19.87 -5.33 -6.34
C TYR A 119 -20.42 -6.50 -5.50
N GLU A 120 -21.09 -7.46 -6.14
CA GLU A 120 -21.66 -8.64 -5.46
C GLU A 120 -20.58 -9.55 -4.88
N ALA A 121 -19.41 -9.64 -5.54
CA ALA A 121 -18.28 -10.37 -5.01
C ALA A 121 -17.70 -9.66 -3.76
N LEU A 122 -17.63 -8.34 -3.78
CA LEU A 122 -17.22 -7.54 -2.64
C LEU A 122 -18.18 -7.71 -1.47
N GLU A 123 -19.48 -7.62 -1.72
CA GLU A 123 -20.53 -7.80 -0.72
C GLU A 123 -20.41 -9.18 -0.05
N ARG A 124 -20.33 -10.26 -0.83
CA ARG A 124 -20.14 -11.62 -0.29
C ARG A 124 -18.88 -11.72 0.59
N ARG A 125 -17.76 -11.12 0.16
CA ARG A 125 -16.50 -11.14 0.91
C ARG A 125 -16.60 -10.37 2.24
N LEU A 126 -17.34 -9.27 2.28
CA LEU A 126 -17.53 -8.48 3.50
C LEU A 126 -18.50 -9.16 4.48
N VAL A 127 -19.58 -9.74 3.98
CA VAL A 127 -20.55 -10.48 4.81
C VAL A 127 -19.92 -11.73 5.40
N SER A 128 -19.16 -12.50 4.63
CA SER A 128 -18.52 -13.75 5.09
C SER A 128 -17.50 -13.56 6.23
N ARG A 129 -16.94 -12.35 6.36
CA ARG A 129 -16.02 -12.02 7.47
C ARG A 129 -16.71 -11.79 8.80
N GLY A 130 -18.03 -11.76 8.85
CA GLY A 130 -18.82 -11.59 10.09
C GLY A 130 -18.59 -10.24 10.79
N GLU A 131 -17.97 -9.27 10.12
CA GLU A 131 -17.65 -7.98 10.71
C GLU A 131 -18.88 -7.07 10.69
N ASN A 132 -19.24 -6.51 11.85
CA ASN A 132 -20.27 -5.48 11.95
C ASN A 132 -19.92 -4.28 11.05
N GLY A 133 -20.88 -3.77 10.28
CA GLY A 133 -20.69 -2.58 9.44
C GLY A 133 -20.34 -2.87 7.98
N SER A 134 -20.69 -4.04 7.47
CA SER A 134 -20.56 -4.39 6.04
C SER A 134 -21.22 -3.35 5.11
N GLU A 135 -22.42 -2.86 5.47
CA GLU A 135 -23.13 -1.82 4.70
C GLU A 135 -22.33 -0.52 4.59
N LYS A 136 -21.74 -0.05 5.71
CA LYS A 136 -20.90 1.16 5.68
C LYS A 136 -19.67 1.00 4.81
N ARG A 137 -19.06 -0.20 4.81
CA ARG A 137 -17.89 -0.51 3.96
C ARG A 137 -18.27 -0.60 2.49
N LEU A 138 -19.44 -1.14 2.18
CA LEU A 138 -19.96 -1.16 0.81
C LEU A 138 -20.24 0.27 0.33
N ALA A 139 -20.86 1.11 1.16
CA ALA A 139 -21.07 2.51 0.81
C ALA A 139 -19.74 3.24 0.54
N MET A 140 -18.71 3.03 1.39
CA MET A 140 -17.38 3.60 1.14
C MET A 140 -16.76 3.07 -0.15
N ALA A 141 -16.89 1.78 -0.44
CA ALA A 141 -16.37 1.21 -1.68
C ALA A 141 -16.96 1.86 -2.93
N VAL A 142 -18.25 2.22 -2.89
CA VAL A 142 -18.91 2.96 -4.00
C VAL A 142 -18.25 4.33 -4.23
N GLU A 143 -17.79 4.99 -3.17
CA GLU A 143 -17.09 6.28 -3.25
C GLU A 143 -15.61 6.12 -3.63
N GLU A 144 -14.96 5.05 -3.16
CA GLU A 144 -13.53 4.79 -3.38
C GLU A 144 -13.23 4.28 -4.79
N VAL A 145 -14.06 3.37 -5.31
CA VAL A 145 -13.81 2.70 -6.59
C VAL A 145 -13.64 3.68 -7.77
N PRO A 146 -14.42 4.75 -7.94
CA PRO A 146 -14.22 5.71 -9.03
C PRO A 146 -12.86 6.40 -9.03
N ARG A 147 -12.16 6.42 -7.90
CA ARG A 147 -10.84 7.04 -7.76
C ARG A 147 -9.70 6.22 -8.37
N TYR A 148 -9.95 5.02 -8.88
CA TYR A 148 -8.94 4.22 -9.59
C TYR A 148 -8.24 4.99 -10.72
N ARG A 149 -8.92 5.97 -11.33
CA ARG A 149 -8.36 6.82 -12.39
C ARG A 149 -7.18 7.69 -11.96
N GLU A 150 -7.00 7.81 -10.65
CA GLU A 150 -5.88 8.54 -10.06
C GLU A 150 -4.60 7.68 -9.93
N TYR A 151 -4.65 6.40 -10.30
CA TYR A 151 -3.58 5.42 -10.13
C TYR A 151 -2.92 5.09 -11.47
N ASP A 152 -1.62 4.72 -11.43
CA ASP A 152 -0.87 4.31 -12.62
C ASP A 152 -1.35 2.98 -13.18
N TYR A 153 -1.79 2.08 -12.30
CA TYR A 153 -2.23 0.73 -12.63
C TYR A 153 -3.52 0.36 -11.92
N ALA A 154 -4.32 -0.46 -12.60
CA ALA A 154 -5.51 -1.08 -12.03
C ALA A 154 -5.44 -2.60 -12.22
N VAL A 155 -5.64 -3.36 -11.13
CA VAL A 155 -5.60 -4.82 -11.13
C VAL A 155 -6.92 -5.35 -10.62
N ILE A 156 -7.54 -6.28 -11.35
CA ILE A 156 -8.79 -6.93 -10.93
C ILE A 156 -8.46 -8.21 -10.20
N ASN A 157 -8.83 -8.30 -8.93
CA ASN A 157 -8.60 -9.47 -8.08
C ASN A 157 -9.78 -10.45 -8.15
N ASP A 158 -9.90 -11.08 -9.31
CA ASP A 158 -10.79 -12.22 -9.53
C ASP A 158 -10.07 -13.53 -9.16
N ASP A 159 -8.87 -13.70 -9.69
CA ASP A 159 -7.95 -14.79 -9.39
C ASP A 159 -6.73 -14.26 -8.62
N LEU A 160 -6.43 -14.88 -7.47
CA LEU A 160 -5.33 -14.42 -6.60
C LEU A 160 -3.96 -14.63 -7.24
N ASP A 161 -3.74 -15.75 -7.95
CA ASP A 161 -2.44 -16.05 -8.56
C ASP A 161 -2.13 -15.05 -9.68
N GLN A 162 -3.11 -14.74 -10.53
CA GLN A 162 -2.98 -13.73 -11.57
C GLN A 162 -2.80 -12.32 -10.99
N THR A 163 -3.48 -12.01 -9.89
CA THR A 163 -3.31 -10.74 -9.18
C THR A 163 -1.90 -10.59 -8.65
N VAL A 164 -1.36 -11.62 -8.01
CA VAL A 164 0.03 -11.64 -7.49
C VAL A 164 1.03 -11.48 -8.63
N GLU A 165 0.90 -12.22 -9.74
CA GLU A 165 1.78 -12.09 -10.89
C GLU A 165 1.72 -10.69 -11.53
N SER A 166 0.53 -10.08 -11.62
CA SER A 166 0.37 -8.71 -12.11
C SER A 166 1.08 -7.70 -11.22
N LEU A 167 0.95 -7.82 -9.90
CA LEU A 167 1.65 -6.95 -8.94
C LEU A 167 3.18 -7.11 -9.04
N LYS A 168 3.67 -8.35 -9.13
CA LYS A 168 5.10 -8.65 -9.30
C LYS A 168 5.64 -8.06 -10.61
N ALA A 169 4.87 -8.17 -11.69
CA ALA A 169 5.24 -7.59 -13.00
C ALA A 169 5.35 -6.06 -12.92
N ILE A 170 4.40 -5.38 -12.27
CA ILE A 170 4.42 -3.92 -12.05
C ILE A 170 5.66 -3.52 -11.24
N ILE A 171 5.95 -4.22 -10.15
CA ILE A 171 7.13 -3.93 -9.30
C ILE A 171 8.42 -4.13 -10.09
N ARG A 172 8.55 -5.23 -10.83
CA ARG A 172 9.72 -5.51 -11.68
C ARG A 172 9.91 -4.43 -12.75
N ALA A 173 8.84 -4.03 -13.43
CA ALA A 173 8.88 -2.96 -14.44
C ALA A 173 9.26 -1.61 -13.81
N ALA A 174 8.76 -1.31 -12.61
CA ALA A 174 9.12 -0.09 -11.89
C ALA A 174 10.61 -0.01 -11.58
N ARG A 175 11.24 -1.13 -11.16
CA ARG A 175 12.69 -1.23 -10.91
C ARG A 175 13.54 -0.98 -12.15
N CYS A 176 12.99 -1.20 -13.35
CA CYS A 176 13.68 -0.99 -14.64
C CYS A 176 13.50 0.43 -15.20
N ARG A 177 12.84 1.34 -14.49
CA ARG A 177 12.72 2.74 -14.95
C ARG A 177 14.10 3.36 -15.12
N THR A 178 14.36 4.02 -16.26
CA THR A 178 15.68 4.57 -16.63
C THR A 178 16.31 5.38 -15.50
N ARG A 179 15.56 6.23 -14.81
CA ARG A 179 16.06 7.04 -13.70
C ARG A 179 16.61 6.21 -12.51
N LEU A 180 16.08 5.01 -12.27
CA LEU A 180 16.54 4.14 -11.18
C LEU A 180 17.81 3.37 -11.56
N VAL A 181 17.98 3.04 -12.85
CA VAL A 181 19.16 2.36 -13.37
C VAL A 181 20.23 3.33 -13.89
N GLU A 182 19.96 4.63 -13.87
CA GLU A 182 20.86 5.67 -14.40
C GLU A 182 22.28 5.61 -13.81
N PRO A 183 22.49 5.42 -12.47
CA PRO A 183 23.85 5.33 -11.93
C PRO A 183 24.64 4.17 -12.53
N GLU A 184 23.99 3.03 -12.70
CA GLU A 184 24.60 1.84 -13.30
C GLU A 184 24.84 2.03 -14.80
N ALA A 185 23.85 2.57 -15.50
CA ALA A 185 23.96 2.87 -16.92
C ALA A 185 25.12 3.83 -17.20
N ARG A 186 25.33 4.86 -16.37
CA ARG A 186 26.49 5.77 -16.48
C ARG A 186 27.81 5.04 -16.25
N ARG A 187 27.87 4.12 -15.28
CA ARG A 187 29.05 3.32 -15.02
C ARG A 187 29.40 2.47 -16.24
N ILE A 188 28.41 1.82 -16.84
CA ILE A 188 28.58 1.02 -18.06
C ILE A 188 29.01 1.93 -19.21
N LEU A 189 28.36 3.08 -19.43
CA LEU A 189 28.67 4.02 -20.50
C LEU A 189 30.13 4.50 -20.44
N ALA A 190 30.68 4.68 -19.24
CA ALA A 190 32.08 5.08 -19.06
C ALA A 190 33.10 4.05 -19.56
N THR A 191 32.69 2.80 -19.80
CA THR A 191 33.56 1.74 -20.38
C THR A 191 33.59 1.80 -21.89
N PHE A 192 32.72 2.55 -22.55
CA PHE A 192 32.69 2.66 -24.02
C PHE A 192 33.72 3.69 -24.51
N PRO A 193 34.35 3.44 -25.67
CA PRO A 193 35.32 4.38 -26.25
C PRO A 193 34.63 5.72 -26.54
N ARG A 194 35.26 6.81 -26.11
CA ARG A 194 34.81 8.16 -26.48
C ARG A 194 35.08 8.35 -27.99
N ARG A 195 34.08 8.76 -28.74
CA ARG A 195 34.21 9.20 -30.12
C ARG A 195 34.76 10.63 -30.17
#